data_dc4b2708352439f025443f6cd00f8ffc
#
_entry.id   dc4b2708352439f025443f6cd00f8ffc
#
_cell.length_a   1.000
_cell.length_b   1.000
_cell.length_c   1.000
_cell.angle_alpha   90.00
_cell.angle_beta   90.00
_cell.angle_gamma   90.00
#
_symmetry.space_group_name_H-M   'P 1'
#
loop_
_entity.id
_entity.type
_entity.pdbx_description
1 polymer ?
#
loop_
_entity_poly.entity_id
_entity_poly.type
_entity_poly.pdbx_seq_one_letter_code
_entity_poly.pdbx_strand_id
1 'polypeptide(L)'
;MANCITRHIPNTLTCLNLFSGCIACVMAFEARYEWALAFIIFSAVFDFFDGMMARALDAHSIIGKDLDSLADDVSFGVAPSLIVFSLFKEMDYSGAMESLAGVFPYLAFLLSVFSALRLAKFNNDTRQTSSFVGLPVPANALFWASLVTGAHDWLVSSNFHPVYLLLLCLLYTSPSPRDMRRSR
;
A
#
# COMPACT_ATOMS: atom_id res chain seq x y z
N MET A 1 -5.11 -5.13 -35.08
CA MET A 1 -6.12 -4.22 -34.47
C MET A 1 -6.70 -4.95 -33.27
N ALA A 2 -6.40 -4.50 -32.06
CA ALA A 2 -7.02 -5.07 -30.86
C ALA A 2 -8.53 -4.79 -30.94
N ASN A 3 -9.35 -5.84 -30.81
CA ASN A 3 -10.79 -5.71 -30.79
C ASN A 3 -11.18 -4.81 -29.59
N CYS A 4 -12.27 -4.03 -29.73
CA CYS A 4 -12.73 -3.12 -28.68
C CYS A 4 -12.86 -3.85 -27.31
N ILE A 5 -13.23 -5.13 -27.32
CA ILE A 5 -13.39 -5.99 -26.14
C ILE A 5 -12.04 -6.28 -25.47
N THR A 6 -10.96 -6.57 -26.23
CA THR A 6 -9.65 -6.92 -25.65
C THR A 6 -8.99 -5.74 -24.95
N ARG A 7 -9.34 -4.52 -25.31
CA ARG A 7 -8.83 -3.28 -24.69
C ARG A 7 -9.40 -3.01 -23.29
N HIS A 8 -10.56 -3.60 -22.97
CA HIS A 8 -11.22 -3.40 -21.69
C HIS A 8 -10.83 -4.45 -20.63
N ILE A 9 -10.22 -5.58 -21.04
CA ILE A 9 -9.84 -6.66 -20.11
C ILE A 9 -8.86 -6.18 -19.02
N PRO A 10 -7.73 -5.51 -19.34
CA PRO A 10 -6.83 -4.99 -18.31
C PRO A 10 -7.54 -4.03 -17.36
N ASN A 11 -8.28 -3.06 -17.90
CA ASN A 11 -8.99 -2.08 -17.07
C ASN A 11 -10.02 -2.73 -16.12
N THR A 12 -10.63 -3.84 -16.52
CA THR A 12 -11.55 -4.59 -15.65
C THR A 12 -10.80 -5.24 -14.50
N LEU A 13 -9.61 -5.80 -14.75
CA LEU A 13 -8.75 -6.37 -13.71
C LEU A 13 -8.26 -5.29 -12.74
N THR A 14 -7.90 -4.12 -13.24
CA THR A 14 -7.55 -2.96 -12.42
C THR A 14 -8.72 -2.50 -11.56
N CYS A 15 -9.95 -2.52 -12.08
CA CYS A 15 -11.16 -2.24 -11.29
C CYS A 15 -11.39 -3.31 -10.20
N LEU A 16 -11.08 -4.59 -10.46
CA LEU A 16 -11.15 -5.65 -9.45
C LEU A 16 -10.06 -5.49 -8.38
N ASN A 17 -8.85 -5.06 -8.76
CA ASN A 17 -7.81 -4.66 -7.82
C ASN A 17 -8.34 -3.58 -6.88
N LEU A 18 -8.86 -2.47 -7.43
CA LEU A 18 -9.42 -1.37 -6.66
C LEU A 18 -10.57 -1.83 -5.74
N PHE A 19 -11.49 -2.63 -6.26
CA PHE A 19 -12.62 -3.14 -5.49
C PHE A 19 -12.16 -4.01 -4.31
N SER A 20 -11.20 -4.89 -4.54
CA SER A 20 -10.58 -5.71 -3.49
C SER A 20 -9.87 -4.83 -2.45
N GLY A 21 -9.15 -3.80 -2.89
CA GLY A 21 -8.49 -2.82 -2.02
C GLY A 21 -9.49 -2.06 -1.14
N CYS A 22 -10.63 -1.66 -1.69
CA CYS A 22 -11.70 -1.03 -0.90
C CYS A 22 -12.26 -1.97 0.18
N ILE A 23 -12.45 -3.25 -0.13
CA ILE A 23 -12.86 -4.24 0.89
C ILE A 23 -11.77 -4.40 1.94
N ALA A 24 -10.50 -4.47 1.54
CA ALA A 24 -9.38 -4.52 2.49
C ALA A 24 -9.39 -3.32 3.46
N CYS A 25 -9.69 -2.11 2.97
CA CYS A 25 -9.84 -0.92 3.80
C CYS A 25 -10.96 -1.08 4.85
N VAL A 26 -12.11 -1.61 4.47
CA VAL A 26 -13.23 -1.84 5.39
C VAL A 26 -12.85 -2.89 6.43
N MET A 27 -12.25 -4.01 6.01
CA MET A 27 -11.80 -5.07 6.94
C MET A 27 -10.73 -4.56 7.90
N ALA A 28 -9.80 -3.72 7.43
CA ALA A 28 -8.79 -3.09 8.27
C ALA A 28 -9.42 -2.16 9.32
N PHE A 29 -10.43 -1.39 8.93
CA PHE A 29 -11.13 -0.49 9.84
C PHE A 29 -11.95 -1.23 10.91
N GLU A 30 -12.46 -2.43 10.56
CA GLU A 30 -13.16 -3.34 11.49
C GLU A 30 -12.19 -4.18 12.34
N ALA A 31 -10.87 -3.93 12.27
CA ALA A 31 -9.82 -4.70 12.94
C ALA A 31 -9.82 -6.21 12.57
N ARG A 32 -10.32 -6.54 11.38
CA ARG A 32 -10.32 -7.91 10.83
C ARG A 32 -9.08 -8.11 9.95
N TYR A 33 -7.92 -8.13 10.58
CA TYR A 33 -6.61 -8.06 9.91
C TYR A 33 -6.35 -9.23 8.95
N GLU A 34 -6.80 -10.43 9.29
CA GLU A 34 -6.66 -11.61 8.40
C GLU A 34 -7.39 -11.42 7.07
N TRP A 35 -8.62 -10.89 7.13
CA TRP A 35 -9.40 -10.59 5.93
C TRP A 35 -8.82 -9.42 5.16
N ALA A 36 -8.34 -8.39 5.84
CA ALA A 36 -7.66 -7.27 5.20
C ALA A 36 -6.43 -7.75 4.43
N LEU A 37 -5.59 -8.60 5.04
CA LEU A 37 -4.44 -9.22 4.38
C LEU A 37 -4.86 -10.06 3.17
N ALA A 38 -5.91 -10.90 3.30
CA ALA A 38 -6.39 -11.72 2.19
C ALA A 38 -6.82 -10.85 0.99
N PHE A 39 -7.56 -9.76 1.22
CA PHE A 39 -7.99 -8.86 0.16
C PHE A 39 -6.84 -8.04 -0.45
N ILE A 40 -5.80 -7.70 0.33
CA ILE A 40 -4.56 -7.09 -0.22
C ILE A 40 -3.85 -8.09 -1.13
N ILE A 41 -3.81 -9.39 -0.77
CA ILE A 41 -3.23 -10.44 -1.62
C ILE A 41 -4.04 -10.57 -2.92
N PHE A 42 -5.37 -10.57 -2.87
CA PHE A 42 -6.21 -10.58 -4.07
C PHE A 42 -5.96 -9.35 -4.95
N SER A 43 -5.82 -8.17 -4.34
CA SER A 43 -5.45 -6.95 -5.08
C SER A 43 -4.11 -7.11 -5.81
N ALA A 44 -3.09 -7.64 -5.14
CA ALA A 44 -1.77 -7.87 -5.75
C ALA A 44 -1.81 -8.91 -6.90
N VAL A 45 -2.70 -9.90 -6.80
CA VAL A 45 -2.91 -10.88 -7.88
C VAL A 45 -3.57 -10.20 -9.08
N PHE A 46 -4.61 -9.38 -8.88
CA PHE A 46 -5.28 -8.66 -9.96
C PHE A 46 -4.35 -7.63 -10.64
N ASP A 47 -3.55 -6.89 -9.88
CA ASP A 47 -2.52 -5.98 -10.36
C ASP A 47 -1.48 -6.70 -11.25
N PHE A 48 -0.99 -7.86 -10.78
CA PHE A 48 -0.07 -8.66 -11.59
C PHE A 48 -0.69 -9.10 -12.93
N PHE A 49 -1.97 -9.54 -12.89
CA PHE A 49 -2.65 -10.01 -14.10
C PHE A 49 -3.02 -8.89 -15.06
N ASP A 50 -3.39 -7.69 -14.58
CA ASP A 50 -3.73 -6.59 -15.48
C ASP A 50 -2.47 -6.09 -16.23
N GLY A 51 -1.33 -5.96 -15.54
CA GLY A 51 -0.06 -5.63 -16.18
C GLY A 51 0.43 -6.71 -17.16
N MET A 52 0.19 -7.99 -16.86
CA MET A 52 0.50 -9.09 -17.79
C MET A 52 -0.41 -9.04 -19.03
N MET A 53 -1.72 -8.83 -18.84
CA MET A 53 -2.70 -8.76 -19.93
C MET A 53 -2.50 -7.51 -20.79
N ALA A 54 -2.19 -6.35 -20.20
CA ALA A 54 -1.90 -5.13 -20.93
C ALA A 54 -0.72 -5.33 -21.92
N ARG A 55 0.33 -6.03 -21.47
CA ARG A 55 1.50 -6.38 -22.31
C ARG A 55 1.17 -7.43 -23.36
N ALA A 56 0.46 -8.50 -22.99
CA ALA A 56 0.13 -9.60 -23.91
C ALA A 56 -0.82 -9.18 -25.03
N LEU A 57 -1.72 -8.23 -24.75
CA LEU A 57 -2.74 -7.75 -25.70
C LEU A 57 -2.34 -6.46 -26.42
N ASP A 58 -1.13 -5.93 -26.13
CA ASP A 58 -0.69 -4.60 -26.61
C ASP A 58 -1.77 -3.51 -26.43
N ALA A 59 -2.43 -3.57 -25.26
CA ALA A 59 -3.61 -2.78 -24.91
C ALA A 59 -3.27 -1.61 -23.97
N HIS A 60 -2.16 -0.93 -24.22
CA HIS A 60 -1.76 0.23 -23.44
C HIS A 60 -2.68 1.41 -23.70
N SER A 61 -3.26 1.99 -22.64
CA SER A 61 -4.06 3.22 -22.72
C SER A 61 -3.62 4.19 -21.62
N ILE A 62 -3.73 5.50 -21.92
CA ILE A 62 -3.42 6.55 -20.93
C ILE A 62 -4.31 6.40 -19.70
N ILE A 63 -5.62 6.23 -19.93
CA ILE A 63 -6.61 6.02 -18.85
C ILE A 63 -6.31 4.77 -18.03
N GLY A 64 -5.86 3.67 -18.67
CA GLY A 64 -5.49 2.44 -17.98
C GLY A 64 -4.33 2.64 -17.00
N LYS A 65 -3.29 3.39 -17.41
CA LYS A 65 -2.15 3.71 -16.55
C LYS A 65 -2.54 4.57 -15.35
N ASP A 66 -3.42 5.56 -15.55
CA ASP A 66 -3.87 6.41 -14.47
C ASP A 66 -4.77 5.64 -13.49
N LEU A 67 -5.67 4.79 -14.02
CA LEU A 67 -6.54 3.93 -13.24
C LEU A 67 -5.75 2.94 -12.39
N ASP A 68 -4.73 2.31 -12.97
CA ASP A 68 -3.79 1.41 -12.31
C ASP A 68 -3.11 2.09 -11.10
N SER A 69 -2.56 3.28 -11.33
CA SER A 69 -1.92 4.05 -10.26
C SER A 69 -2.87 4.44 -9.12
N LEU A 70 -4.12 4.76 -9.44
CA LEU A 70 -5.14 5.07 -8.42
C LEU A 70 -5.58 3.82 -7.66
N ALA A 71 -5.74 2.69 -8.36
CA ALA A 71 -6.06 1.41 -7.74
C ALA A 71 -4.96 0.95 -6.78
N ASP A 72 -3.71 1.06 -7.21
CA ASP A 72 -2.54 0.71 -6.41
C ASP A 72 -2.40 1.57 -5.16
N ASP A 73 -2.66 2.88 -5.26
CA ASP A 73 -2.61 3.76 -4.08
C ASP A 73 -3.65 3.37 -3.03
N VAL A 74 -4.86 2.99 -3.43
CA VAL A 74 -5.88 2.50 -2.51
C VAL A 74 -5.50 1.15 -1.92
N SER A 75 -5.14 0.19 -2.76
CA SER A 75 -4.91 -1.20 -2.34
C SER A 75 -3.61 -1.38 -1.54
N PHE A 76 -2.56 -0.64 -1.90
CA PHE A 76 -1.22 -0.82 -1.34
C PHE A 76 -0.69 0.40 -0.57
N GLY A 77 -1.41 1.54 -0.60
CA GLY A 77 -1.13 2.72 0.20
C GLY A 77 -2.13 2.88 1.34
N VAL A 78 -3.42 3.02 1.02
CA VAL A 78 -4.47 3.31 2.01
C VAL A 78 -4.80 2.09 2.87
N ALA A 79 -5.00 0.91 2.28
CA ALA A 79 -5.37 -0.28 3.04
C ALA A 79 -4.35 -0.66 4.13
N PRO A 80 -3.03 -0.76 3.86
CA PRO A 80 -2.06 -1.03 4.91
C PRO A 80 -1.95 0.09 5.94
N SER A 81 -2.15 1.36 5.55
CA SER A 81 -2.16 2.46 6.51
C SER A 81 -3.34 2.38 7.48
N LEU A 82 -4.51 1.91 7.02
CA LEU A 82 -5.67 1.64 7.87
C LEU A 82 -5.44 0.46 8.82
N ILE A 83 -4.72 -0.59 8.38
CA ILE A 83 -4.32 -1.70 9.26
C ILE A 83 -3.46 -1.16 10.42
N VAL A 84 -2.44 -0.35 10.10
CA VAL A 84 -1.56 0.25 11.14
C VAL A 84 -2.32 1.26 12.00
N PHE A 85 -3.23 2.03 11.43
CA PHE A 85 -4.10 2.95 12.16
C PHE A 85 -4.97 2.21 13.19
N SER A 86 -5.62 1.12 12.78
CA SER A 86 -6.46 0.32 13.67
C SER A 86 -5.62 -0.33 14.78
N LEU A 87 -4.44 -0.86 14.45
CA LEU A 87 -3.51 -1.38 15.44
C LEU A 87 -3.10 -0.29 16.46
N PHE A 88 -2.76 0.92 16.00
CA PHE A 88 -2.42 2.02 16.90
C PHE A 88 -3.56 2.41 17.83
N LYS A 89 -4.80 2.26 17.41
CA LYS A 89 -5.98 2.50 18.28
C LYS A 89 -6.14 1.44 19.39
N GLU A 90 -5.63 0.24 19.18
CA GLU A 90 -5.70 -0.85 20.14
C GLU A 90 -4.52 -0.86 21.11
N MET A 91 -3.43 -0.13 20.82
CA MET A 91 -2.24 -0.06 21.65
C MET A 91 -2.48 0.80 22.89
N ASP A 92 -1.86 0.40 24.02
CA ASP A 92 -1.88 1.19 25.25
C ASP A 92 -0.88 2.34 25.21
N TYR A 93 -1.38 3.54 25.48
CA TYR A 93 -0.58 4.77 25.60
C TYR A 93 -0.42 5.11 27.07
N SER A 94 0.71 4.77 27.66
CA SER A 94 1.01 5.07 29.08
C SER A 94 2.01 6.22 29.22
N GLY A 95 1.95 6.94 30.35
CA GLY A 95 2.88 8.00 30.70
C GLY A 95 2.78 9.24 29.83
N ALA A 96 3.90 9.72 29.30
CA ALA A 96 3.97 10.97 28.53
C ALA A 96 3.17 10.95 27.20
N MET A 97 2.81 9.76 26.70
CA MET A 97 2.08 9.61 25.44
C MET A 97 0.55 9.55 25.60
N GLU A 98 0.03 9.50 26.83
CA GLU A 98 -1.42 9.46 27.08
C GLU A 98 -2.15 10.67 26.47
N SER A 99 -1.55 11.86 26.53
CA SER A 99 -2.09 13.08 25.91
C SER A 99 -2.11 13.03 24.38
N LEU A 100 -1.31 12.17 23.75
CA LEU A 100 -1.20 12.03 22.31
C LEU A 100 -2.01 10.82 21.76
N ALA A 101 -2.60 10.00 22.63
CA ALA A 101 -3.34 8.80 22.24
C ALA A 101 -4.44 9.05 21.21
N GLY A 102 -5.10 10.23 21.27
CA GLY A 102 -6.15 10.60 20.32
C GLY A 102 -5.64 11.03 18.94
N VAL A 103 -4.38 11.44 18.82
CA VAL A 103 -3.81 11.98 17.57
C VAL A 103 -2.79 11.03 16.95
N PHE A 104 -2.06 10.30 17.77
CA PHE A 104 -0.97 9.42 17.35
C PHE A 104 -1.37 8.38 16.26
N PRO A 105 -2.55 7.72 16.33
CA PRO A 105 -2.97 6.76 15.31
C PRO A 105 -3.01 7.35 13.89
N TYR A 106 -3.36 8.63 13.76
CA TYR A 106 -3.44 9.29 12.44
C TYR A 106 -2.08 9.41 11.74
N LEU A 107 -0.97 9.31 12.46
CA LEU A 107 0.37 9.27 11.87
C LEU A 107 0.60 8.03 10.98
N ALA A 108 -0.21 6.98 11.15
CA ALA A 108 -0.20 5.83 10.25
C ALA A 108 -0.48 6.21 8.80
N PHE A 109 -1.26 7.26 8.54
CA PHE A 109 -1.54 7.74 7.18
C PHE A 109 -0.34 8.35 6.46
N LEU A 110 0.77 8.64 7.15
CA LEU A 110 2.03 8.96 6.50
C LEU A 110 2.52 7.83 5.60
N LEU A 111 2.16 6.58 5.92
CA LEU A 111 2.45 5.42 5.09
C LEU A 111 1.77 5.53 3.71
N SER A 112 0.50 5.92 3.66
CA SER A 112 -0.23 6.20 2.42
C SER A 112 0.39 7.38 1.66
N VAL A 113 0.68 8.49 2.34
CA VAL A 113 1.28 9.68 1.71
C VAL A 113 2.62 9.35 1.05
N PHE A 114 3.50 8.60 1.73
CA PHE A 114 4.79 8.22 1.15
C PHE A 114 4.65 7.18 0.03
N SER A 115 3.66 6.28 0.10
CA SER A 115 3.34 5.35 -0.98
C SER A 115 2.87 6.10 -2.23
N ALA A 116 1.95 7.05 -2.09
CA ALA A 116 1.47 7.90 -3.18
C ALA A 116 2.59 8.73 -3.81
N LEU A 117 3.43 9.38 -2.97
CA LEU A 117 4.59 10.15 -3.47
C LEU A 117 5.58 9.28 -4.25
N ARG A 118 5.80 8.05 -3.78
CA ARG A 118 6.68 7.10 -4.44
C ARG A 118 6.10 6.66 -5.79
N LEU A 119 4.80 6.35 -5.84
CA LEU A 119 4.11 5.96 -7.06
C LEU A 119 4.11 7.10 -8.08
N ALA A 120 3.81 8.33 -7.64
CA ALA A 120 3.86 9.53 -8.49
C ALA A 120 5.28 9.77 -9.04
N LYS A 121 6.33 9.58 -8.22
CA LYS A 121 7.70 9.70 -8.67
C LYS A 121 8.06 8.61 -9.70
N PHE A 122 7.65 7.37 -9.45
CA PHE A 122 7.87 6.26 -10.37
C PHE A 122 7.21 6.51 -11.73
N ASN A 123 5.98 7.00 -11.75
CA ASN A 123 5.24 7.27 -12.97
C ASN A 123 5.84 8.39 -13.84
N ASN A 124 6.55 9.34 -13.23
CA ASN A 124 7.18 10.47 -13.89
C ASN A 124 8.65 10.25 -14.25
N ASP A 125 9.29 9.18 -13.78
CA ASP A 125 10.71 8.92 -14.05
C ASP A 125 10.89 8.08 -15.32
N THR A 126 11.20 8.76 -16.42
CA THR A 126 11.46 8.15 -17.73
C THR A 126 12.75 7.33 -17.80
N ARG A 127 13.57 7.31 -16.74
CA ARG A 127 14.88 6.64 -16.69
C ARG A 127 14.81 5.20 -16.16
N GLN A 128 13.68 4.78 -15.61
CA GLN A 128 13.54 3.47 -14.96
C GLN A 128 13.11 2.35 -15.93
N THR A 129 13.71 2.29 -17.11
CA THR A 129 13.41 1.23 -18.09
C THR A 129 14.12 -0.11 -17.81
N SER A 130 15.12 -0.16 -16.90
CA SER A 130 15.95 -1.36 -16.74
C SER A 130 16.22 -1.84 -15.31
N SER A 131 15.92 -1.08 -14.26
CA SER A 131 16.12 -1.55 -12.88
C SER A 131 15.18 -0.90 -11.89
N PHE A 132 14.51 -1.72 -11.08
CA PHE A 132 13.68 -1.29 -9.98
C PHE A 132 14.59 -0.84 -8.81
N VAL A 133 14.49 0.41 -8.38
CA VAL A 133 15.25 0.94 -7.24
C VAL A 133 14.29 1.12 -6.06
N GLY A 134 14.50 0.33 -5.00
CA GLY A 134 13.72 0.39 -3.77
C GLY A 134 12.66 -0.71 -3.65
N LEU A 135 11.91 -0.73 -2.51
CA LEU A 135 10.88 -1.74 -2.25
C LEU A 135 9.62 -1.45 -3.07
N PRO A 136 9.06 -2.41 -3.82
CA PRO A 136 7.76 -2.23 -4.49
C PRO A 136 6.63 -1.87 -3.51
N VAL A 137 5.70 -1.00 -3.91
CA VAL A 137 4.58 -0.59 -3.05
C VAL A 137 3.72 -1.78 -2.62
N PRO A 138 3.39 -2.77 -3.49
CA PRO A 138 2.70 -3.98 -3.08
C PRO A 138 3.45 -4.81 -2.02
N ALA A 139 4.79 -4.91 -2.15
CA ALA A 139 5.59 -5.65 -1.16
C ALA A 139 5.58 -4.96 0.23
N ASN A 140 5.59 -3.62 0.25
CA ASN A 140 5.45 -2.85 1.49
C ASN A 140 4.08 -3.08 2.13
N ALA A 141 3.00 -3.09 1.33
CA ALA A 141 1.64 -3.35 1.82
C ALA A 141 1.52 -4.75 2.45
N LEU A 142 2.05 -5.77 1.75
CA LEU A 142 2.07 -7.15 2.25
C LEU A 142 2.90 -7.29 3.51
N PHE A 143 4.04 -6.60 3.61
CA PHE A 143 4.86 -6.59 4.82
C PHE A 143 4.06 -6.08 6.03
N TRP A 144 3.42 -4.91 5.92
CA TRP A 144 2.65 -4.33 7.02
C TRP A 144 1.44 -5.16 7.39
N ALA A 145 0.68 -5.62 6.40
CA ALA A 145 -0.48 -6.47 6.63
C ALA A 145 -0.09 -7.80 7.30
N SER A 146 0.98 -8.45 6.84
CA SER A 146 1.47 -9.70 7.43
C SER A 146 2.04 -9.51 8.84
N LEU A 147 2.79 -8.41 9.06
CA LEU A 147 3.36 -8.08 10.36
C LEU A 147 2.26 -7.89 11.41
N VAL A 148 1.24 -7.08 11.08
CA VAL A 148 0.14 -6.82 12.01
C VAL A 148 -0.68 -8.09 12.24
N THR A 149 -1.02 -8.84 11.19
CA THR A 149 -1.80 -10.08 11.32
C THR A 149 -1.05 -11.14 12.13
N GLY A 150 0.25 -11.32 11.87
CA GLY A 150 1.04 -12.39 12.50
C GLY A 150 1.57 -12.07 13.89
N ALA A 151 1.72 -10.81 14.23
CA ALA A 151 2.29 -10.37 15.51
C ALA A 151 1.33 -9.49 16.34
N HIS A 152 0.03 -9.49 16.02
CA HIS A 152 -0.98 -8.63 16.62
C HIS A 152 -0.94 -8.67 18.16
N ASP A 153 -1.10 -9.86 18.74
CA ASP A 153 -1.14 -10.04 20.20
C ASP A 153 0.16 -9.58 20.88
N TRP A 154 1.29 -9.81 20.21
CA TRP A 154 2.58 -9.38 20.72
C TRP A 154 2.73 -7.85 20.63
N LEU A 155 2.27 -7.23 19.56
CA LEU A 155 2.33 -5.77 19.38
C LEU A 155 1.41 -5.02 20.34
N VAL A 156 0.22 -5.58 20.65
CA VAL A 156 -0.76 -4.96 21.54
C VAL A 156 -0.45 -5.25 23.01
N SER A 157 -0.06 -6.49 23.37
CA SER A 157 0.14 -6.93 24.76
C SER A 157 1.52 -6.64 25.33
N SER A 158 2.52 -6.42 24.46
CA SER A 158 3.88 -6.15 24.92
C SER A 158 4.06 -4.68 25.26
N ASN A 159 5.05 -4.40 26.12
CA ASN A 159 5.56 -3.04 26.36
C ASN A 159 6.22 -2.44 25.08
N PHE A 160 5.71 -2.83 23.89
CA PHE A 160 6.22 -2.33 22.61
C PHE A 160 5.70 -0.91 22.40
N HIS A 161 6.63 0.04 22.45
CA HIS A 161 6.27 1.43 22.37
C HIS A 161 5.83 1.80 20.95
N PRO A 162 4.63 2.39 20.73
CA PRO A 162 4.08 2.68 19.41
C PRO A 162 5.00 3.54 18.53
N VAL A 163 5.88 4.34 19.15
CA VAL A 163 6.87 5.15 18.43
C VAL A 163 7.85 4.30 17.62
N TYR A 164 8.25 3.13 18.11
CA TYR A 164 9.15 2.25 17.34
C TYR A 164 8.49 1.73 16.07
N LEU A 165 7.19 1.42 16.15
CA LEU A 165 6.43 1.00 14.98
C LEU A 165 6.27 2.13 13.97
N LEU A 166 6.02 3.35 14.45
CA LEU A 166 5.97 4.54 13.60
C LEU A 166 7.31 4.82 12.93
N LEU A 167 8.44 4.74 13.67
CA LEU A 167 9.78 4.91 13.10
C LEU A 167 10.06 3.85 12.05
N LEU A 168 9.66 2.60 12.28
CA LEU A 168 9.77 1.53 11.30
C LEU A 168 8.93 1.83 10.05
N CYS A 169 7.69 2.32 10.22
CA CYS A 169 6.85 2.77 9.11
C CYS A 169 7.54 3.84 8.26
N LEU A 170 8.07 4.88 8.90
CA LEU A 170 8.72 5.99 8.22
C LEU A 170 10.02 5.56 7.54
N LEU A 171 10.82 4.72 8.20
CA LEU A 171 12.09 4.23 7.66
C LEU A 171 11.88 3.36 6.42
N TYR A 172 10.84 2.50 6.45
CA TYR A 172 10.59 1.51 5.41
C TYR A 172 9.88 2.10 4.19
N THR A 173 9.07 3.15 4.38
CA THR A 173 8.33 3.82 3.30
C THR A 173 9.03 5.06 2.76
N SER A 174 9.97 5.66 3.52
CA SER A 174 10.66 6.86 3.04
C SER A 174 11.51 6.56 1.80
N PRO A 175 11.50 7.45 0.80
CA PRO A 175 12.37 7.32 -0.35
C PRO A 175 13.83 7.32 0.11
N SER A 176 14.59 6.29 -0.27
CA SER A 176 15.99 6.15 0.10
C SER A 176 16.81 7.39 -0.34
N PRO A 177 17.81 7.82 0.42
CA PRO A 177 18.75 8.87 -0.02
C PRO A 177 19.44 8.57 -1.35
N ARG A 178 19.52 7.30 -1.75
CA ARG A 178 20.01 6.88 -3.08
C ARG A 178 19.03 7.25 -4.19
N ASP A 179 17.73 7.25 -3.91
CA ASP A 179 16.69 7.67 -4.85
C ASP A 179 16.69 9.19 -5.05
N MET A 180 17.10 9.94 -4.02
CA MET A 180 17.19 11.41 -4.07
C MET A 180 18.44 11.93 -4.76
N ARG A 181 19.58 11.20 -4.71
CA ARG A 181 20.83 11.63 -5.34
C ARG A 181 20.87 11.49 -6.86
N ARG A 182 19.96 10.72 -7.46
CA ARG A 182 19.86 10.54 -8.91
C ARG A 182 18.94 11.53 -9.61
N SER A 183 18.29 12.43 -8.88
CA SER A 183 17.38 13.45 -9.42
C SER A 183 18.06 14.82 -9.68
N ARG A 184 19.44 14.87 -9.69
CA ARG A 184 20.21 16.06 -10.08
C ARG A 184 21.00 15.80 -11.34
#